data_1861219b682f5e51f719900f7399551e
#
_entry.id   1861219b682f5e51f719900f7399551e
#
_cell.length_a   1.000
_cell.length_b   1.000
_cell.length_c   1.000
_cell.angle_alpha   90.00
_cell.angle_beta   90.00
_cell.angle_gamma   90.00
#
_symmetry.space_group_name_H-M   'P 1'
#
loop_
_entity.id
_entity.type
_entity.pdbx_description
1 polymer ?
#
loop_
_entity_poly.entity_id
_entity_poly.type
_entity_poly.pdbx_seq_one_letter_code
_entity_poly.pdbx_strand_id
1 'polypeptide(L)'
;MKILIAEDDFVSRKILNTQLTPLGKVDCAANGNEAFIAVKMAFEENQPYDLICLDIMMPEVDGIMALKKIRQLEAQKGLSTETRSKIIMITALSDKNHVMAAAQANCDGFLVKPIEKKRLFDEIRKHGFDIPE
;
A
#
# COMPACT_ATOMS: atom_id res chain seq x y z
N MET A 1 -2.94 -11.02 -9.11
CA MET A 1 -2.69 -9.69 -8.51
C MET A 1 -1.32 -9.69 -7.86
N LYS A 2 -0.59 -8.60 -8.02
CA LYS A 2 0.73 -8.43 -7.38
C LYS A 2 0.60 -7.37 -6.28
N ILE A 3 0.95 -7.73 -5.05
CA ILE A 3 0.66 -6.93 -3.86
C ILE A 3 1.95 -6.64 -3.09
N LEU A 4 2.10 -5.40 -2.63
CA LEU A 4 3.18 -5.01 -1.73
C LEU A 4 2.59 -4.59 -0.39
N ILE A 5 3.19 -5.08 0.70
CA ILE A 5 2.87 -4.66 2.06
C ILE A 5 4.10 -3.96 2.62
N ALA A 6 3.93 -2.76 3.16
CA ALA A 6 4.97 -2.07 3.91
C ALA A 6 4.49 -1.86 5.34
N GLU A 7 5.09 -2.58 6.26
CA GLU A 7 4.74 -2.60 7.68
C GLU A 7 5.97 -2.98 8.49
N ASP A 8 6.35 -2.16 9.45
CA ASP A 8 7.53 -2.42 10.28
C ASP A 8 7.28 -3.42 11.41
N ASP A 9 6.03 -3.50 11.91
CA ASP A 9 5.68 -4.45 12.95
C ASP A 9 5.54 -5.86 12.37
N PHE A 10 6.34 -6.79 12.89
CA PHE A 10 6.38 -8.17 12.39
C PHE A 10 5.01 -8.85 12.46
N VAL A 11 4.29 -8.69 13.56
CA VAL A 11 3.00 -9.36 13.76
C VAL A 11 1.96 -8.80 12.80
N SER A 12 1.87 -7.48 12.70
CA SER A 12 0.93 -6.81 11.77
C SER A 12 1.23 -7.18 10.33
N ARG A 13 2.51 -7.22 9.96
CA ARG A 13 2.94 -7.60 8.61
C ARG A 13 2.54 -9.04 8.29
N LYS A 14 2.73 -9.95 9.25
CA LYS A 14 2.37 -11.35 9.07
C LYS A 14 0.86 -11.54 8.93
N ILE A 15 0.08 -10.82 9.71
CA ILE A 15 -1.39 -10.86 9.62
C ILE A 15 -1.85 -10.41 8.24
N LEU A 16 -1.36 -9.26 7.76
CA LEU A 16 -1.69 -8.75 6.44
C LEU A 16 -1.27 -9.73 5.34
N ASN A 17 -0.08 -10.27 5.44
CA ASN A 17 0.42 -11.23 4.46
C ASN A 17 -0.49 -12.46 4.39
N THR A 18 -0.89 -13.00 5.53
CA THR A 18 -1.80 -14.15 5.59
C THR A 18 -3.15 -13.83 4.97
N GLN A 19 -3.69 -12.64 5.24
CA GLN A 19 -4.98 -12.22 4.69
C GLN A 19 -4.93 -11.99 3.18
N LEU A 20 -3.81 -11.51 2.65
CA LEU A 20 -3.69 -11.13 1.24
C LEU A 20 -3.14 -12.23 0.34
N THR A 21 -2.45 -13.23 0.89
CA THR A 21 -1.88 -14.33 0.11
C THR A 21 -2.90 -15.02 -0.80
N PRO A 22 -4.16 -15.27 -0.38
CA PRO A 22 -5.14 -15.88 -1.28
C PRO A 22 -5.47 -15.03 -2.51
N LEU A 23 -5.17 -13.73 -2.50
CA LEU A 23 -5.51 -12.82 -3.59
C LEU A 23 -4.44 -12.74 -4.67
N GLY A 24 -3.22 -13.16 -4.39
CA GLY A 24 -2.14 -13.09 -5.37
C GLY A 24 -0.76 -13.20 -4.74
N LYS A 25 0.24 -12.74 -5.48
CA LYS A 25 1.63 -12.74 -5.02
C LYS A 25 1.84 -11.53 -4.10
N VAL A 26 2.35 -11.78 -2.89
CA VAL A 26 2.58 -10.74 -1.88
C VAL A 26 4.07 -10.61 -1.59
N ASP A 27 4.59 -9.40 -1.70
CA ASP A 27 5.92 -9.03 -1.25
C ASP A 27 5.79 -8.12 -0.02
N CYS A 28 6.77 -8.19 0.88
CA CYS A 28 6.76 -7.42 2.11
C CYS A 28 7.99 -6.51 2.21
N ALA A 29 7.78 -5.30 2.71
CA ALA A 29 8.83 -4.36 3.04
C ALA A 29 8.70 -3.96 4.51
N ALA A 30 9.81 -3.71 5.17
CA ALA A 30 9.82 -3.40 6.60
C ALA A 30 9.83 -1.89 6.89
N ASN A 31 10.01 -1.07 5.88
CA ASN A 31 9.99 0.39 6.00
C ASN A 31 9.68 1.04 4.64
N GLY A 32 9.54 2.36 4.66
CA GLY A 32 9.17 3.11 3.45
C GLY A 32 10.23 3.09 2.36
N ASN A 33 11.50 3.07 2.75
CA ASN A 33 12.59 3.01 1.78
C ASN A 33 12.59 1.68 1.03
N GLU A 34 12.44 0.57 1.75
CA GLU A 34 12.32 -0.75 1.13
C GLU A 34 11.10 -0.83 0.22
N ALA A 35 9.98 -0.21 0.63
CA ALA A 35 8.78 -0.16 -0.18
C ALA A 35 9.04 0.55 -1.51
N PHE A 36 9.69 1.70 -1.48
CA PHE A 36 10.02 2.44 -2.68
C PHE A 36 10.96 1.64 -3.60
N ILE A 37 11.97 1.00 -3.03
CA ILE A 37 12.91 0.16 -3.80
C ILE A 37 12.15 -1.00 -4.46
N ALA A 38 11.23 -1.64 -3.72
CA ALA A 38 10.44 -2.74 -4.27
C ALA A 38 9.59 -2.28 -5.45
N VAL A 39 8.96 -1.11 -5.36
CA VAL A 39 8.16 -0.55 -6.46
C VAL A 39 9.04 -0.26 -7.66
N LYS A 40 10.22 0.34 -7.44
CA LYS A 40 11.16 0.64 -8.50
C LYS A 40 11.63 -0.62 -9.23
N MET A 41 11.98 -1.66 -8.48
CA MET A 41 12.38 -2.95 -9.05
C MET A 41 11.25 -3.59 -9.84
N ALA A 42 10.02 -3.49 -9.34
CA ALA A 42 8.86 -4.03 -10.04
C ALA A 42 8.66 -3.37 -11.41
N PHE A 43 8.86 -2.06 -11.50
CA PHE A 43 8.82 -1.36 -12.79
C PHE A 43 9.95 -1.82 -13.72
N GLU A 44 11.14 -2.02 -13.20
CA GLU A 44 12.27 -2.50 -13.99
C GLU A 44 12.02 -3.89 -14.56
N GLU A 45 11.27 -4.73 -13.84
CA GLU A 45 10.89 -6.07 -14.27
C GLU A 45 9.63 -6.09 -15.14
N ASN A 46 9.04 -4.94 -15.42
CA ASN A 46 7.76 -4.80 -16.15
C ASN A 46 6.61 -5.53 -15.46
N GLN A 47 6.66 -5.62 -14.14
CA GLN A 47 5.61 -6.25 -13.32
C GLN A 47 5.26 -5.33 -12.13
N PRO A 48 4.65 -4.17 -12.40
CA PRO A 48 4.31 -3.23 -11.33
C PRO A 48 3.27 -3.82 -10.38
N TYR A 49 3.28 -3.32 -9.15
CA TYR A 49 2.28 -3.74 -8.16
C TYR A 49 0.90 -3.21 -8.53
N ASP A 50 -0.10 -4.07 -8.37
CA ASP A 50 -1.51 -3.68 -8.52
C ASP A 50 -2.01 -2.98 -7.26
N LEU A 51 -1.65 -3.51 -6.09
CA LEU A 51 -2.10 -3.03 -4.79
C LEU A 51 -0.90 -2.85 -3.88
N ILE A 52 -0.86 -1.72 -3.17
CA ILE A 52 0.16 -1.43 -2.17
C ILE A 52 -0.53 -1.03 -0.87
N CYS A 53 -0.21 -1.71 0.21
CA CYS A 53 -0.69 -1.38 1.55
C CYS A 53 0.49 -0.79 2.33
N LEU A 54 0.39 0.49 2.71
CA LEU A 54 1.45 1.22 3.41
C LEU A 54 1.01 1.61 4.81
N ASP A 55 1.74 1.16 5.82
CA ASP A 55 1.57 1.71 7.17
C ASP A 55 2.13 3.14 7.18
N ILE A 56 1.39 4.06 7.78
CA ILE A 56 1.82 5.45 7.89
C ILE A 56 3.02 5.57 8.84
N MET A 57 2.96 4.90 9.98
CA MET A 57 3.98 5.03 11.02
C MET A 57 5.05 3.94 10.89
N MET A 58 6.15 4.27 10.21
CA MET A 58 7.30 3.38 10.06
C MET A 58 8.59 4.16 10.35
N PRO A 59 9.66 3.49 10.81
CA PRO A 59 10.93 4.17 11.04
C PRO A 59 11.59 4.63 9.74
N GLU A 60 12.50 5.58 9.84
CA GLU A 60 13.28 6.18 8.75
C GLU A 60 12.38 6.91 7.75
N VAL A 61 11.96 6.24 6.67
CA VAL A 61 11.03 6.82 5.70
C VAL A 61 9.64 6.32 6.03
N ASP A 62 8.77 7.21 6.53
CA ASP A 62 7.40 6.85 6.88
C ASP A 62 6.53 6.59 5.64
N GLY A 63 5.31 6.10 5.88
CA GLY A 63 4.41 5.71 4.79
C GLY A 63 4.01 6.87 3.89
N ILE A 64 3.86 8.08 4.43
CA ILE A 64 3.48 9.25 3.63
C ILE A 64 4.62 9.64 2.69
N MET A 65 5.85 9.63 3.19
CA MET A 65 7.00 9.94 2.36
C MET A 65 7.19 8.88 1.27
N ALA A 66 7.00 7.60 1.61
CA ALA A 66 7.02 6.53 0.63
C ALA A 66 5.93 6.71 -0.43
N LEU A 67 4.72 7.06 -0.02
CA LEU A 67 3.62 7.35 -0.94
C LEU A 67 3.99 8.45 -1.93
N LYS A 68 4.53 9.56 -1.45
CA LYS A 68 4.94 10.67 -2.32
C LYS A 68 5.99 10.24 -3.32
N LYS A 69 6.99 9.49 -2.89
CA LYS A 69 8.04 8.99 -3.77
C LYS A 69 7.52 8.03 -4.83
N ILE A 70 6.60 7.15 -4.43
CA ILE A 70 5.97 6.20 -5.37
C ILE A 70 5.14 6.94 -6.41
N ARG A 71 4.32 7.90 -6.00
CA ARG A 71 3.49 8.68 -6.91
C ARG A 71 4.36 9.51 -7.87
N GLN A 72 5.46 10.05 -7.40
CA GLN A 72 6.40 10.78 -8.23
C GLN A 72 7.03 9.87 -9.29
N LEU A 73 7.44 8.66 -8.89
CA LEU A 73 8.00 7.67 -9.82
C LEU A 73 6.97 7.28 -10.88
N GLU A 74 5.73 7.02 -10.49
CA GLU A 74 4.66 6.69 -11.44
C GLU A 74 4.42 7.82 -12.44
N ALA A 75 4.41 9.07 -11.96
CA ALA A 75 4.25 10.24 -12.83
C ALA A 75 5.40 10.37 -13.83
N GLN A 76 6.62 10.10 -13.40
CA GLN A 76 7.80 10.12 -14.29
C GLN A 76 7.70 9.06 -15.39
N LYS A 77 6.99 7.97 -15.12
CA LYS A 77 6.75 6.89 -16.10
C LYS A 77 5.51 7.13 -16.95
N GLY A 78 4.84 8.25 -16.76
CA GLY A 78 3.67 8.62 -17.56
C GLY A 78 2.40 7.89 -17.18
N LEU A 79 2.30 7.32 -15.98
CA LEU A 79 1.11 6.59 -15.56
C LEU A 79 0.00 7.56 -15.12
N SER A 80 -1.24 7.20 -15.49
CA SER A 80 -2.43 7.96 -15.12
C SER A 80 -3.02 7.42 -13.81
N THR A 81 -4.04 8.09 -13.30
CA THR A 81 -4.82 7.64 -12.14
C THR A 81 -5.38 6.22 -12.35
N GLU A 82 -5.68 5.86 -13.59
CA GLU A 82 -6.25 4.55 -13.92
C GLU A 82 -5.21 3.44 -14.04
N THR A 83 -3.97 3.79 -14.40
CA THR A 83 -2.92 2.80 -14.66
C THR A 83 -1.90 2.66 -13.54
N ARG A 84 -1.90 3.56 -12.56
CA ARG A 84 -1.01 3.49 -11.40
C ARG A 84 -1.50 2.45 -10.38
N SER A 85 -0.61 2.07 -9.47
CA SER A 85 -0.96 1.17 -8.36
C SER A 85 -2.04 1.79 -7.47
N LYS A 86 -2.95 0.97 -6.96
CA LYS A 86 -3.87 1.38 -5.90
C LYS A 86 -3.11 1.32 -4.58
N ILE A 87 -3.11 2.42 -3.83
CA ILE A 87 -2.40 2.51 -2.56
C ILE A 87 -3.38 2.74 -1.43
N ILE A 88 -3.44 1.80 -0.49
CA ILE A 88 -4.25 1.87 0.71
C ILE A 88 -3.31 2.15 1.88
N MET A 89 -3.56 3.25 2.59
CA MET A 89 -2.79 3.60 3.78
C MET A 89 -3.38 2.91 5.01
N ILE A 90 -2.51 2.45 5.89
CA ILE A 90 -2.90 1.83 7.14
C ILE A 90 -2.54 2.78 8.27
N THR A 91 -3.49 3.08 9.14
CA THR A 91 -3.33 4.14 10.14
C THR A 91 -3.90 3.73 11.48
N ALA A 92 -3.43 4.37 12.55
CA ALA A 92 -4.05 4.27 13.86
C ALA A 92 -5.29 5.17 13.92
N LEU A 93 -6.25 4.80 14.75
CA LEU A 93 -7.54 5.50 14.86
C LEU A 93 -7.40 7.00 15.15
N SER A 94 -6.38 7.41 15.89
CA SER A 94 -6.20 8.79 16.34
C SER A 94 -5.40 9.66 15.38
N ASP A 95 -5.02 9.15 14.21
CA ASP A 95 -4.00 9.79 13.37
C ASP A 95 -4.60 10.64 12.24
N LYS A 96 -5.43 11.63 12.61
CA LYS A 96 -6.15 12.47 11.65
C LYS A 96 -5.25 13.33 10.76
N ASN A 97 -4.18 13.89 11.33
CA ASN A 97 -3.28 14.78 10.59
C ASN A 97 -2.55 14.02 9.49
N HIS A 98 -2.10 12.79 9.78
CA HIS A 98 -1.43 11.95 8.80
C HIS A 98 -2.40 11.47 7.71
N VAL A 99 -3.67 11.19 8.09
CA VAL A 99 -4.69 10.81 7.11
C VAL A 99 -4.90 11.93 6.09
N MET A 100 -4.98 13.18 6.54
CA MET A 100 -5.14 14.31 5.64
C MET A 100 -3.92 14.48 4.73
N ALA A 101 -2.71 14.35 5.27
CA ALA A 101 -1.49 14.45 4.49
C ALA A 101 -1.41 13.36 3.42
N ALA A 102 -1.82 12.13 3.76
CA ALA A 102 -1.84 11.01 2.82
C ALA A 102 -2.86 11.24 1.70
N ALA A 103 -4.04 11.77 2.04
CA ALA A 103 -5.05 12.09 1.04
C ALA A 103 -4.53 13.14 0.06
N GLN A 104 -3.84 14.17 0.56
CA GLN A 104 -3.23 15.20 -0.29
C GLN A 104 -2.10 14.65 -1.16
N ALA A 105 -1.44 13.58 -0.72
CA ALA A 105 -0.39 12.92 -1.48
C ALA A 105 -0.91 11.83 -2.43
N ASN A 106 -2.23 11.77 -2.64
CA ASN A 106 -2.90 10.93 -3.63
C ASN A 106 -2.90 9.43 -3.32
N CYS A 107 -3.13 9.06 -2.06
CA CYS A 107 -3.47 7.66 -1.76
C CYS A 107 -4.91 7.39 -2.24
N ASP A 108 -5.24 6.11 -2.40
CA ASP A 108 -6.57 5.72 -2.89
C ASP A 108 -7.54 5.42 -1.75
N GLY A 109 -7.06 4.95 -0.61
CA GLY A 109 -7.93 4.63 0.50
C GLY A 109 -7.19 4.47 1.81
N PHE A 110 -7.95 4.21 2.86
CA PHE A 110 -7.43 4.07 4.24
C PHE A 110 -8.06 2.87 4.92
N LEU A 111 -7.27 2.24 5.80
CA LEU A 111 -7.76 1.25 6.74
C LEU A 111 -7.21 1.58 8.11
N VAL A 112 -8.05 1.44 9.13
CA VAL A 112 -7.70 1.73 10.53
C VAL A 112 -7.35 0.43 11.25
N LYS A 113 -6.25 0.43 11.98
CA LYS A 113 -5.85 -0.73 12.81
C LYS A 113 -6.80 -0.91 13.99
N PRO A 114 -7.10 -2.15 14.39
CA PRO A 114 -6.63 -3.43 13.84
C PRO A 114 -7.33 -3.77 12.52
N ILE A 115 -6.58 -4.40 11.59
CA ILE A 115 -7.09 -4.70 10.26
C ILE A 115 -7.95 -5.97 10.31
N GLU A 116 -9.23 -5.81 10.04
CA GLU A 116 -10.16 -6.93 9.92
C GLU A 116 -10.22 -7.37 8.44
N LYS A 117 -10.18 -8.67 8.21
CA LYS A 117 -10.19 -9.24 6.86
C LYS A 117 -11.36 -8.71 6.02
N LYS A 118 -12.54 -8.65 6.60
CA LYS A 118 -13.73 -8.18 5.89
C LYS A 118 -13.57 -6.74 5.41
N ARG A 119 -13.10 -5.85 6.28
CA ARG A 119 -12.88 -4.44 5.92
C ARG A 119 -11.79 -4.29 4.87
N LEU A 120 -10.73 -5.07 5.00
CA LEU A 120 -9.64 -5.08 4.01
C LEU A 120 -10.18 -5.48 2.63
N PHE A 121 -10.92 -6.57 2.55
CA PHE A 121 -11.46 -7.08 1.30
C PHE A 121 -12.50 -6.12 0.71
N ASP A 122 -13.37 -5.52 1.54
CA ASP A 122 -14.33 -4.52 1.07
C ASP A 122 -13.62 -3.31 0.47
N GLU A 123 -12.55 -2.84 1.12
CA GLU A 123 -11.76 -1.72 0.61
C GLU A 123 -11.10 -2.06 -0.72
N ILE A 124 -10.55 -3.26 -0.84
CA ILE A 124 -9.94 -3.72 -2.09
C ILE A 124 -10.99 -3.77 -3.22
N ARG A 125 -12.16 -4.32 -2.97
CA ARG A 125 -13.25 -4.36 -3.96
C ARG A 125 -13.70 -2.97 -4.39
N LYS A 126 -13.73 -2.04 -3.46
CA LYS A 126 -14.11 -0.65 -3.73
C LYS A 126 -13.22 0.00 -4.79
N HIS A 127 -11.97 -0.44 -4.89
CA HIS A 127 -11.02 0.10 -5.87
C HIS A 127 -10.99 -0.70 -7.17
N GLY A 128 -11.98 -1.52 -7.42
CA GLY A 128 -12.18 -2.15 -8.71
C GLY A 128 -11.58 -3.55 -8.86
N PHE A 129 -11.04 -4.12 -7.80
CA PHE A 129 -10.50 -5.48 -7.86
C PHE A 129 -11.60 -6.52 -7.70
N ASP A 130 -11.61 -7.49 -8.59
CA ASP A 130 -12.54 -8.62 -8.52
C ASP A 130 -11.90 -9.72 -7.67
N ILE A 131 -12.34 -9.84 -6.42
CA ILE A 131 -11.79 -10.82 -5.47
C ILE A 131 -12.93 -11.62 -4.83
N PRO A 132 -12.66 -12.87 -4.39
CA PRO A 132 -13.70 -13.69 -3.77
C PRO A 132 -14.22 -13.09 -2.46
N GLU A 133 -15.47 -13.38 -2.17
CA GLU A 133 -16.12 -12.94 -0.93
C GLU A 133 -15.65 -13.73 0.29
#